data_5013ed62fd0b7115e0ffcd0bef0453b7
#
_entry.id   5013ed62fd0b7115e0ffcd0bef0453b7
#
_cell.length_a   1.000
_cell.length_b   1.000
_cell.length_c   1.000
_cell.angle_alpha   90.00
_cell.angle_beta   90.00
_cell.angle_gamma   90.00
#
_symmetry.space_group_name_H-M   'P 1'
#
loop_
_entity.id
_entity.type
_entity.pdbx_description
1 polymer ?
#
loop_
_entity_poly.entity_id
_entity_poly.type
_entity_poly.pdbx_seq_one_letter_code
_entity_poly.pdbx_strand_id
1 'polypeptide(L)'
;MEENRTATKEIEIVRVKEVKYNNTAFLAFQAVDKNSKLIDVKFVKGCQNVPTEPCIIVVRTDNMNVDTRRRYPCLWVKNVEQIKPVVYNNSSLDEYF
;
A
#
# COMPACT_ATOMS: atom_id res chain seq x y z
N MET A 1 -3.97 -29.70 3.89
CA MET A 1 -3.96 -29.04 3.77
C MET A 1 -3.69 -28.02 3.74
N GLU A 2 -3.35 -27.51 3.45
CA GLU A 2 -3.13 -26.54 3.45
C GLU A 2 -3.69 -25.70 3.12
N GLU A 3 -4.25 -25.71 2.88
CA GLU A 3 -5.06 -24.96 2.46
C GLU A 3 -5.45 -23.85 3.13
N ASN A 4 -5.35 -23.70 4.20
CA ASN A 4 -5.58 -22.54 4.98
C ASN A 4 -4.56 -21.50 4.85
N ARG A 5 -3.74 -21.62 3.87
CA ARG A 5 -2.73 -20.66 3.69
C ARG A 5 -3.31 -19.39 3.23
N THR A 6 -3.07 -18.33 3.97
CA THR A 6 -3.53 -17.02 3.60
C THR A 6 -2.68 -16.51 2.45
N ALA A 7 -3.35 -16.10 1.40
CA ALA A 7 -2.65 -15.53 0.27
C ALA A 7 -2.11 -14.16 0.61
N THR A 8 -1.08 -13.74 -0.07
CA THR A 8 -0.58 -12.38 0.04
C THR A 8 -0.86 -11.65 -1.25
N LYS A 9 -0.93 -10.34 -1.15
CA LYS A 9 -1.09 -9.48 -2.32
C LYS A 9 -0.04 -8.39 -2.27
N GLU A 10 0.38 -7.98 -3.44
CA GLU A 10 1.28 -6.85 -3.57
C GLU A 10 0.46 -5.62 -3.93
N ILE A 11 0.67 -4.57 -3.16
CA ILE A 11 -0.06 -3.33 -3.35
C ILE A 11 0.98 -2.25 -3.62
N GLU A 12 0.84 -1.59 -4.75
CA GLU A 12 1.78 -0.54 -5.10
C GLU A 12 1.30 0.77 -4.51
N ILE A 13 2.08 1.30 -3.57
CA ILE A 13 1.83 2.61 -2.98
C ILE A 13 2.50 3.62 -3.90
N VAL A 14 1.68 4.41 -4.59
CA VAL A 14 2.21 5.33 -5.59
C VAL A 14 2.39 6.73 -5.06
N ARG A 15 1.80 7.03 -3.91
CA ARG A 15 1.93 8.36 -3.34
C ARG A 15 1.94 8.29 -1.83
N VAL A 16 2.88 8.98 -1.23
CA VAL A 16 2.94 9.17 0.21
C VAL A 16 3.08 10.67 0.43
N LYS A 17 2.17 11.25 1.20
CA LYS A 17 2.13 12.69 1.35
C LYS A 17 1.87 13.02 2.81
N GLU A 18 2.60 13.98 3.32
CA GLU A 18 2.35 14.45 4.67
C GLU A 18 1.16 15.40 4.67
N VAL A 19 0.23 15.16 5.58
CA VAL A 19 -0.98 15.95 5.71
C VAL A 19 -1.07 16.40 7.14
N LYS A 20 -1.50 17.64 7.35
CA LYS A 20 -1.72 18.15 8.69
C LYS A 20 -3.19 18.31 8.95
N TYR A 21 -3.62 17.88 10.11
CA TYR A 21 -4.99 18.02 10.53
C TYR A 21 -4.99 18.31 12.03
N ASN A 22 -5.59 19.41 12.43
CA ASN A 22 -5.64 19.83 13.82
C ASN A 22 -4.25 19.87 14.45
N ASN A 23 -3.28 20.42 13.70
CA ASN A 23 -1.91 20.57 14.16
C ASN A 23 -1.18 19.24 14.33
N THR A 24 -1.74 18.18 13.81
CA THR A 24 -1.11 16.87 13.84
C THR A 24 -0.73 16.49 12.43
N ALA A 25 0.53 16.14 12.24
CA ALA A 25 1.00 15.70 10.94
C ALA A 25 0.87 14.19 10.85
N PHE A 26 0.41 13.70 9.70
CA PHE A 26 0.35 12.28 9.47
C PHE A 26 0.56 12.04 7.98
N LEU A 27 0.87 10.80 7.65
CA LEU A 27 1.10 10.43 6.26
C LEU A 27 -0.19 9.89 5.67
N ALA A 28 -0.49 10.36 4.46
CA ALA A 28 -1.59 9.84 3.68
C ALA A 28 -1.01 9.04 2.53
N PHE A 29 -1.65 7.93 2.21
CA PHE A 29 -1.14 6.99 1.24
C PHE A 29 -2.18 6.74 0.16
N GLN A 30 -1.72 6.57 -1.07
CA GLN A 30 -2.58 6.17 -2.16
C GLN A 30 -1.92 5.04 -2.92
N ALA A 31 -2.72 4.09 -3.33
CA ALA A 31 -2.26 2.93 -4.08
C ALA A 31 -3.05 2.84 -5.36
N VAL A 32 -2.56 1.98 -6.25
CA VAL A 32 -3.22 1.71 -7.52
C VAL A 32 -3.78 0.30 -7.45
N ASP A 33 -5.05 0.15 -7.77
CA ASP A 33 -5.64 -1.18 -7.81
C ASP A 33 -5.39 -1.82 -9.18
N LYS A 34 -5.90 -3.02 -9.37
CA LYS A 34 -5.63 -3.75 -10.59
C LYS A 34 -6.23 -3.09 -11.82
N ASN A 35 -7.15 -2.16 -11.62
CA ASN A 35 -7.76 -1.42 -12.73
C ASN A 35 -7.10 -0.07 -12.92
N SER A 36 -5.95 0.13 -12.32
CA SER A 36 -5.19 1.38 -12.40
C SER A 36 -5.93 2.56 -11.80
N LYS A 37 -6.83 2.29 -10.87
CA LYS A 37 -7.54 3.34 -10.17
C LYS A 37 -6.86 3.62 -8.85
N LEU A 38 -6.84 4.89 -8.48
CA LEU A 38 -6.27 5.27 -7.19
C LEU A 38 -7.26 4.92 -6.09
N ILE A 39 -6.70 4.43 -5.00
CA ILE A 39 -7.49 4.09 -3.83
C ILE A 39 -6.71 4.58 -2.61
N ASP A 40 -7.41 5.16 -1.65
CA ASP A 40 -6.78 5.58 -0.41
C ASP A 40 -6.42 4.35 0.41
N VAL A 41 -5.26 4.42 1.05
CA VAL A 41 -4.80 3.34 1.90
C VAL A 41 -4.60 3.89 3.30
N LYS A 42 -5.14 3.19 4.29
CA LYS A 42 -4.98 3.56 5.69
C LYS A 42 -4.41 2.38 6.45
N PHE A 43 -3.47 2.67 7.30
CA PHE A 43 -2.85 1.65 8.15
C PHE A 43 -3.43 1.81 9.54
N VAL A 44 -3.85 0.69 10.13
CA VAL A 44 -4.40 0.75 11.47
C VAL A 44 -3.29 1.08 12.46
N LYS A 45 -3.68 1.61 13.59
CA LYS A 45 -2.73 1.90 14.63
C LYS A 45 -2.03 0.61 15.04
N GLY A 46 -0.72 0.67 15.14
CA GLY A 46 0.05 -0.52 15.48
C GLY A 46 0.49 -1.34 14.29
N CYS A 47 0.10 -0.95 13.09
CA CYS A 47 0.55 -1.65 11.89
C CYS A 47 2.07 -1.57 11.80
N GLN A 48 2.69 -2.70 11.49
CA GLN A 48 4.14 -2.75 11.35
C GLN A 48 4.53 -2.54 9.91
N ASN A 49 5.74 -2.04 9.73
CA ASN A 49 6.32 -1.85 8.40
C ASN A 49 5.55 -0.88 7.54
N VAL A 50 5.02 0.17 8.16
CA VAL A 50 4.33 1.20 7.40
C VAL A 50 5.36 1.94 6.56
N PRO A 51 5.13 2.04 5.24
CA PRO A 51 6.11 2.69 4.38
C PRO A 51 6.12 4.20 4.59
N THR A 52 7.23 4.82 4.19
CA THR A 52 7.35 6.26 4.25
C THR A 52 7.59 6.86 2.88
N GLU A 53 7.61 6.03 1.86
CA GLU A 53 7.84 6.48 0.49
C GLU A 53 7.15 5.51 -0.46
N PRO A 54 6.96 5.89 -1.70
CA PRO A 54 6.32 4.98 -2.66
C PRO A 54 7.09 3.68 -2.77
N CYS A 55 6.35 2.59 -2.73
CA CYS A 55 6.95 1.26 -2.71
C CYS A 55 5.86 0.24 -2.96
N ILE A 56 6.24 -1.03 -2.98
CA ILE A 56 5.28 -2.12 -3.05
C ILE A 56 5.23 -2.76 -1.67
N ILE A 57 4.04 -2.86 -1.11
CA ILE A 57 3.87 -3.56 0.16
C ILE A 57 3.26 -4.91 -0.11
N VAL A 58 3.71 -5.90 0.64
CA VAL A 58 3.16 -7.24 0.59
C VAL A 58 2.30 -7.42 1.81
N VAL A 59 1.04 -7.75 1.62
CA VAL A 59 0.06 -7.80 2.70
C VAL A 59 -0.70 -9.11 2.57
N ARG A 60 -0.89 -9.77 3.71
CA ARG A 60 -1.75 -10.95 3.73
C ARG A 60 -3.20 -10.51 3.56
N THR A 61 -3.95 -11.32 2.83
CA THR A 61 -5.34 -10.93 2.54
C THR A 61 -6.19 -10.84 3.79
N ASP A 62 -5.83 -11.56 4.85
CA ASP A 62 -6.59 -11.44 6.09
C ASP A 62 -6.18 -10.23 6.91
N ASN A 63 -5.17 -9.48 6.47
CA ASN A 63 -4.74 -8.25 7.12
C ASN A 63 -5.15 -7.02 6.34
N MET A 64 -6.05 -7.17 5.39
CA MET A 64 -6.52 -6.05 4.62
C MET A 64 -8.02 -6.10 4.47
N ASN A 65 -8.64 -4.94 4.35
CA ASN A 65 -10.07 -4.84 4.24
C ASN A 65 -10.41 -3.61 3.41
N VAL A 66 -11.27 -3.78 2.43
CA VAL A 66 -11.69 -2.66 1.59
C VAL A 66 -13.00 -2.13 2.12
N ASP A 67 -13.02 -0.85 2.44
CA ASP A 67 -14.22 -0.19 2.92
C ASP A 67 -14.86 0.52 1.72
N THR A 68 -15.96 -0.01 1.25
CA THR A 68 -16.66 0.56 0.10
C THR A 68 -17.87 1.37 0.49
N ARG A 69 -18.11 1.54 1.79
CA ARG A 69 -19.27 2.31 2.24
C ARG A 69 -19.09 3.80 2.02
N ARG A 70 -17.87 4.24 1.81
CA ARG A 70 -17.59 5.64 1.58
C ARG A 70 -17.74 5.97 0.11
N ARG A 71 -17.85 7.25 -0.16
CA ARG A 71 -17.90 7.71 -1.54
C ARG A 71 -16.66 7.23 -2.31
N TYR A 72 -15.51 7.24 -1.64
CA TYR A 72 -14.27 6.78 -2.24
C TYR A 72 -13.80 5.56 -1.48
N PRO A 73 -13.53 4.46 -2.17
CA PRO A 73 -13.06 3.26 -1.48
C PRO A 73 -11.77 3.51 -0.73
N CYS A 74 -11.63 2.84 0.37
CA CYS A 74 -10.44 2.94 1.20
C CYS A 74 -9.98 1.55 1.57
N LEU A 75 -8.69 1.32 1.44
CA LEU A 75 -8.10 0.04 1.82
C LEU A 75 -7.50 0.19 3.21
N TRP A 76 -7.94 -0.65 4.14
CA TRP A 76 -7.38 -0.70 5.48
C TRP A 76 -6.40 -1.84 5.57
N VAL A 77 -5.21 -1.56 6.10
CA VAL A 77 -4.15 -2.55 6.22
C VAL A 77 -3.80 -2.67 7.69
N LYS A 78 -3.86 -3.90 8.19
CA LYS A 78 -3.57 -4.17 9.60
C LYS A 78 -2.11 -4.45 9.84
N ASN A 79 -1.43 -5.00 8.86
CA ASN A 79 -0.02 -5.33 8.99
C ASN A 79 0.59 -5.50 7.61
N VAL A 80 1.83 -5.06 7.46
CA VAL A 80 2.57 -5.20 6.22
C VAL A 80 3.63 -6.26 6.43
N GLU A 81 3.59 -7.31 5.60
CA GLU A 81 4.54 -8.41 5.73
C GLU A 81 5.92 -8.04 5.24
N GLN A 82 5.98 -7.27 4.17
CA GLN A 82 7.24 -6.95 3.56
C GLN A 82 7.10 -5.71 2.71
N ILE A 83 8.16 -4.92 2.63
CA ILE A 83 8.21 -3.77 1.74
C ILE A 83 9.25 -4.09 0.66
N LYS A 84 8.84 -3.89 -0.59
CA LYS A 84 9.71 -4.06 -1.73
C LYS A 84 9.87 -2.74 -2.44
N PRO A 85 11.04 -2.46 -3.00
CA PRO A 85 11.19 -1.26 -3.79
C PRO A 85 10.38 -1.39 -5.08
N VAL A 86 9.92 -0.27 -5.57
CA VAL A 86 9.26 -0.26 -6.88
C VAL A 86 10.35 -0.47 -7.91
N VAL A 87 10.17 -1.48 -8.74
CA VAL A 87 11.11 -1.76 -9.81
C VAL A 87 10.56 -1.09 -11.05
N TYR A 88 11.12 0.05 -11.39
CA TYR A 88 10.76 0.67 -12.65
C TYR A 88 11.45 -0.08 -13.76
N ASN A 89 10.82 -0.10 -14.88
CA ASN A 89 11.41 -0.75 -16.01
C ASN A 89 12.53 0.13 -16.53
N ASN A 90 13.34 0.62 -15.64
CA ASN A 90 14.42 1.51 -15.97
C ASN A 90 15.67 0.78 -16.30
N SER A 91 15.69 -0.51 -16.07
CA SER A 91 16.87 -1.26 -16.40
C SER A 91 17.20 -1.09 -17.87
N SER A 92 16.18 -0.94 -18.68
CA SER A 92 16.43 -0.72 -20.09
C SER A 92 17.10 0.62 -20.32
N LEU A 93 16.81 1.59 -19.49
CA LEU A 93 17.49 2.87 -19.62
C LEU A 93 18.92 2.77 -19.20
N ASP A 94 19.18 2.00 -18.18
CA ASP A 94 20.54 1.84 -17.70
C ASP A 94 21.40 1.22 -18.75
N GLU A 95 20.81 0.44 -19.62
CA GLU A 95 21.57 -0.19 -20.66
C GLU A 95 22.09 0.78 -21.69
N TYR A 96 21.51 1.95 -21.72
CA TYR A 96 21.94 2.96 -22.68
C TYR A 96 23.00 3.86 -22.13
N PHE A 97 23.42 3.66 -20.91
CA PHE A 97 24.43 4.51 -20.29
C PHE A 97 25.71 3.79 -19.96
#